data_18beab39dbefd46750f8046dbc4efef3
#
_entry.id   18beab39dbefd46750f8046dbc4efef3
#
_cell.length_a   1.000
_cell.length_b   1.000
_cell.length_c   1.000
_cell.angle_alpha   90.00
_cell.angle_beta   90.00
_cell.angle_gamma   90.00
#
_symmetry.space_group_name_H-M   'P 1'
#
loop_
_entity.id
_entity.type
_entity.pdbx_description
1 polymer ?
#
loop_
_entity_poly.entity_id
_entity_poly.type
_entity_poly.pdbx_seq_one_letter_code
_entity_poly.pdbx_strand_id
1 'polypeptide(L)'
;MKSVLLIGLGRFGRHMAEKLIEEGNEVLAVDINEERVNDAIDMVTDAQIGDATNEHFVEPLGVGNFDLCVVAIGDNFQSSLETTALLKDLGAPF
;
A
#
# COMPACT_ATOMS: atom_id res chain seq x y z
N MET A 1 12.40 13.14 -3.35
CA MET A 1 11.04 12.69 -3.04
C MET A 1 10.64 11.58 -3.98
N LYS A 2 10.14 10.49 -3.44
CA LYS A 2 9.66 9.34 -4.22
C LYS A 2 8.19 9.09 -3.95
N SER A 3 7.51 8.44 -4.89
CA SER A 3 6.14 8.00 -4.70
C SER A 3 6.14 6.53 -4.33
N VAL A 4 5.48 6.20 -3.22
CA VAL A 4 5.44 4.85 -2.66
C VAL A 4 3.99 4.39 -2.55
N LEU A 5 3.72 3.19 -3.07
CA LEU A 5 2.45 2.52 -2.83
C LEU A 5 2.66 1.53 -1.69
N LEU A 6 1.95 1.72 -0.59
CA LEU A 6 2.04 0.87 0.59
C LEU A 6 0.74 0.09 0.78
N ILE A 7 0.83 -1.21 0.71
CA ILE A 7 -0.32 -2.10 0.90
C ILE A 7 -0.23 -2.71 2.29
N GLY A 8 -1.17 -2.35 3.13
CA GLY A 8 -1.26 -2.84 4.50
C GLY A 8 -0.90 -1.78 5.52
N LEU A 9 -1.82 -1.54 6.45
CA LEU A 9 -1.70 -0.55 7.50
C LEU A 9 -1.82 -1.17 8.91
N GLY A 10 -1.36 -2.40 9.05
CA GLY A 10 -1.16 -2.98 10.36
C GLY A 10 -0.01 -2.28 11.07
N ARG A 11 0.43 -2.82 12.20
CA ARG A 11 1.48 -2.17 12.98
C ARG A 11 2.73 -1.85 12.16
N PHE A 12 3.22 -2.81 11.40
CA PHE A 12 4.43 -2.62 10.60
C PHE A 12 4.21 -1.62 9.46
N GLY A 13 3.12 -1.78 8.71
CA GLY A 13 2.81 -0.87 7.60
C GLY A 13 2.63 0.57 8.06
N ARG A 14 1.99 0.76 9.19
CA ARG A 14 1.79 2.08 9.76
C ARG A 14 3.11 2.75 10.17
N HIS A 15 4.03 1.99 10.78
CA HIS A 15 5.35 2.49 11.10
C HIS A 15 6.14 2.86 9.84
N MET A 16 6.04 2.02 8.81
CA MET A 16 6.70 2.30 7.54
C MET A 16 6.15 3.57 6.89
N ALA A 17 4.82 3.74 6.89
CA ALA A 17 4.19 4.94 6.35
C ALA A 17 4.71 6.19 7.06
N GLU A 18 4.76 6.16 8.38
CA GLU A 18 5.25 7.27 9.17
C GLU A 18 6.69 7.64 8.80
N LYS A 19 7.56 6.65 8.69
CA LYS A 19 8.96 6.87 8.31
C LYS A 19 9.09 7.44 6.91
N LEU A 20 8.34 6.91 5.95
CA LEU A 20 8.40 7.38 4.57
C LEU A 20 7.96 8.84 4.47
N ILE A 21 6.92 9.22 5.18
CA ILE A 21 6.45 10.61 5.20
C ILE A 21 7.48 11.52 5.87
N GLU A 22 8.08 11.09 6.98
CA GLU A 22 9.13 11.87 7.66
C GLU A 22 10.32 12.14 6.75
N GLU A 23 10.63 11.20 5.86
CA GLU A 23 11.75 11.34 4.92
C GLU A 23 11.38 12.11 3.65
N GLY A 24 10.17 12.65 3.58
CA GLY A 24 9.74 13.51 2.49
C GLY A 24 9.17 12.80 1.28
N ASN A 25 8.81 11.53 1.40
CA ASN A 25 8.20 10.78 0.31
C ASN A 25 6.69 10.97 0.26
N GLU A 26 6.10 10.74 -0.91
CA GLU A 26 4.66 10.65 -1.05
C GLU A 26 4.23 9.20 -0.86
N VAL A 27 3.18 8.98 -0.09
CA VAL A 27 2.69 7.63 0.20
C VAL A 27 1.20 7.54 -0.10
N LEU A 28 0.84 6.59 -0.98
CA LEU A 28 -0.52 6.13 -1.11
C LEU A 28 -0.63 4.84 -0.30
N ALA A 29 -1.42 4.85 0.75
CA ALA A 29 -1.61 3.70 1.63
C ALA A 29 -2.95 3.03 1.33
N VAL A 30 -2.97 1.71 1.33
CA VAL A 30 -4.16 0.90 1.04
C VAL A 30 -4.33 -0.16 2.11
N ASP A 31 -5.55 -0.30 2.60
CA ASP A 31 -5.91 -1.41 3.49
C ASP A 31 -7.37 -1.77 3.25
N ILE A 32 -7.71 -3.02 3.47
CA ILE A 32 -9.09 -3.47 3.36
C ILE A 32 -9.91 -3.03 4.58
N ASN A 33 -9.26 -2.73 5.68
CA ASN A 33 -9.90 -2.33 6.94
C ASN A 33 -10.10 -0.82 6.97
N GLU A 34 -11.37 -0.40 6.96
CA GLU A 34 -11.73 1.02 6.98
C GLU A 34 -11.17 1.77 8.17
N GLU A 35 -11.19 1.16 9.35
CA GLU A 35 -10.68 1.80 10.56
C GLU A 35 -9.19 2.11 10.46
N ARG A 36 -8.41 1.19 9.91
CA ARG A 36 -6.98 1.39 9.71
C ARG A 36 -6.71 2.51 8.72
N VAL A 37 -7.50 2.59 7.65
CA VAL A 37 -7.38 3.67 6.67
C VAL A 37 -7.70 5.00 7.31
N ASN A 38 -8.80 5.08 8.07
CA ASN A 38 -9.20 6.32 8.73
C ASN A 38 -8.16 6.79 9.74
N ASP A 39 -7.50 5.86 10.44
CA ASP A 39 -6.45 6.21 11.41
C ASP A 39 -5.19 6.74 10.73
N ALA A 40 -4.95 6.38 9.48
CA ALA A 40 -3.74 6.78 8.77
C ALA A 40 -3.93 7.95 7.82
N ILE A 41 -5.16 8.33 7.52
CA ILE A 41 -5.45 9.27 6.43
C ILE A 41 -4.80 10.65 6.63
N ASP A 42 -4.66 11.09 7.86
CA ASP A 42 -4.03 12.39 8.17
C ASP A 42 -2.50 12.31 8.17
N MET A 43 -1.95 11.11 8.17
CA MET A 43 -0.52 10.88 8.27
C MET A 43 0.15 10.67 6.90
N VAL A 44 -0.61 10.18 5.92
CA VAL A 44 -0.08 9.85 4.59
C VAL A 44 -0.56 10.86 3.54
N THR A 45 0.00 10.79 2.34
CA THR A 45 -0.39 11.68 1.25
C THR A 45 -1.82 11.39 0.79
N ASP A 46 -2.15 10.09 0.67
CA ASP A 46 -3.49 9.63 0.34
C ASP A 46 -3.69 8.23 0.89
N ALA A 47 -4.94 7.86 1.15
CA ALA A 47 -5.27 6.53 1.65
C ALA A 47 -6.57 6.05 1.03
N GLN A 48 -6.62 4.76 0.70
CA GLN A 48 -7.81 4.15 0.09
C GLN A 48 -8.17 2.85 0.78
N ILE A 49 -9.46 2.60 0.87
CA ILE A 49 -10.01 1.33 1.37
C ILE A 49 -10.20 0.42 0.17
N GLY A 50 -9.62 -0.76 0.21
CA GLY A 50 -9.81 -1.72 -0.86
C GLY A 50 -9.07 -3.00 -0.64
N ASP A 51 -9.45 -4.02 -1.42
CA ASP A 51 -8.85 -5.34 -1.38
C ASP A 51 -7.77 -5.44 -2.45
N ALA A 52 -6.51 -5.48 -2.03
CA ALA A 52 -5.38 -5.53 -2.94
C ALA A 52 -5.18 -6.91 -3.60
N THR A 53 -6.01 -7.90 -3.28
CA THR A 53 -6.05 -9.16 -4.03
C THR A 53 -7.00 -9.07 -5.22
N ASN A 54 -7.75 -7.98 -5.34
CA ASN A 54 -8.73 -7.77 -6.40
C ASN A 54 -8.12 -6.90 -7.51
N GLU A 55 -7.96 -7.50 -8.69
CA GLU A 55 -7.36 -6.82 -9.84
C GLU A 55 -8.15 -5.57 -10.26
N HIS A 56 -9.48 -5.61 -10.16
CA HIS A 56 -10.32 -4.46 -10.52
C HIS A 56 -10.06 -3.26 -9.62
N PHE A 57 -9.65 -3.49 -8.38
CA PHE A 57 -9.29 -2.41 -7.48
C PHE A 57 -7.87 -1.93 -7.76
N VAL A 58 -6.94 -2.84 -7.98
CA VAL A 58 -5.51 -2.53 -8.06
C VAL A 58 -5.14 -1.91 -9.41
N GLU A 59 -5.71 -2.39 -10.50
CA GLU A 59 -5.34 -1.92 -11.85
C GLU A 59 -5.45 -0.40 -12.01
N PRO A 60 -6.55 0.25 -11.57
CA PRO A 60 -6.66 1.70 -11.70
C PRO A 60 -5.66 2.51 -10.87
N LEU A 61 -5.01 1.88 -9.89
CA LEU A 61 -4.01 2.57 -9.08
C LEU A 61 -2.75 2.92 -9.86
N GLY A 62 -2.50 2.23 -10.98
CA GLY A 62 -1.31 2.49 -11.79
C GLY A 62 -0.03 2.12 -11.07
N VAL A 63 0.07 0.88 -10.61
CA VAL A 63 1.19 0.43 -9.76
C VAL A 63 2.56 0.61 -10.40
N GLY A 64 2.65 0.53 -11.73
CA GLY A 64 3.91 0.73 -12.45
C GLY A 64 4.39 2.17 -12.45
N ASN A 65 3.56 3.13 -12.06
CA ASN A 65 3.90 4.54 -12.03
C ASN A 65 4.49 4.99 -10.69
N PHE A 66 4.46 4.14 -9.68
CA PHE A 66 5.11 4.43 -8.40
C PHE A 66 6.60 4.12 -8.47
N ASP A 67 7.38 4.82 -7.66
CA ASP A 67 8.82 4.54 -7.57
C ASP A 67 9.10 3.27 -6.80
N LEU A 68 8.21 2.92 -5.86
CA LEU A 68 8.37 1.72 -5.03
C LEU A 68 7.00 1.24 -4.58
N CYS A 69 6.82 -0.08 -4.56
CA CYS A 69 5.64 -0.70 -3.95
C CYS A 69 6.09 -1.59 -2.79
N VAL A 70 5.36 -1.49 -1.68
CA VAL A 70 5.65 -2.26 -0.47
C VAL A 70 4.39 -3.01 -0.05
N VAL A 71 4.53 -4.30 0.19
CA VAL A 71 3.43 -5.13 0.70
C VAL A 71 3.74 -5.47 2.16
N ALA A 72 2.93 -4.92 3.07
CA ALA A 72 3.10 -5.06 4.51
C ALA A 72 1.87 -5.70 5.17
N ILE A 73 1.32 -6.74 4.54
CA ILE A 73 0.19 -7.50 5.06
C ILE A 73 0.74 -8.59 5.96
N GLY A 74 0.78 -8.34 7.27
CA GLY A 74 1.42 -9.25 8.21
C GLY A 74 0.52 -10.29 8.84
N ASP A 75 -0.80 -10.09 8.77
CA ASP A 75 -1.77 -10.95 9.45
C ASP A 75 -2.44 -11.98 8.54
N ASN A 76 -2.14 -11.98 7.24
CA ASN A 76 -2.69 -12.95 6.30
C ASN A 76 -1.66 -13.26 5.22
N PHE A 77 -0.98 -14.39 5.39
CA PHE A 77 0.09 -14.80 4.48
C PHE A 77 -0.39 -15.03 3.06
N GLN A 78 -1.56 -15.65 2.90
CA GLN A 78 -2.11 -15.93 1.57
C GLN A 78 -2.47 -14.63 0.85
N SER A 79 -3.10 -13.67 1.52
CA SER A 79 -3.40 -12.38 0.92
C SER A 79 -2.14 -11.62 0.54
N SER A 80 -1.09 -11.74 1.34
CA SER A 80 0.20 -11.14 1.04
C SER A 80 0.81 -11.72 -0.24
N LEU A 81 0.77 -13.06 -0.39
CA LEU A 81 1.25 -13.71 -1.60
C LEU A 81 0.44 -13.34 -2.83
N GLU A 82 -0.89 -13.37 -2.73
CA GLU A 82 -1.77 -13.03 -3.84
C GLU A 82 -1.59 -11.58 -4.27
N THR A 83 -1.51 -10.67 -3.32
CA THR A 83 -1.27 -9.25 -3.59
C THR A 83 0.06 -9.05 -4.29
N THR A 84 1.12 -9.65 -3.77
CA THR A 84 2.45 -9.52 -4.34
C THR A 84 2.50 -10.05 -5.78
N ALA A 85 1.89 -11.19 -6.03
CA ALA A 85 1.83 -11.76 -7.38
C ALA A 85 1.07 -10.85 -8.34
N LEU A 86 -0.08 -10.33 -7.92
CA LEU A 86 -0.88 -9.44 -8.74
C LEU A 86 -0.14 -8.14 -9.06
N LEU A 87 0.47 -7.51 -8.07
CA LEU A 87 1.24 -6.28 -8.27
C LEU A 87 2.41 -6.52 -9.21
N LYS A 88 3.09 -7.65 -9.07
CA LYS A 88 4.21 -8.01 -9.94
C LYS A 88 3.75 -8.17 -11.38
N ASP A 89 2.62 -8.82 -11.59
CA ASP A 89 2.04 -8.99 -12.93
C ASP A 89 1.66 -7.66 -13.57
N LEU A 90 1.30 -6.67 -12.75
CA LEU A 90 0.94 -5.33 -13.20
C LEU A 90 2.15 -4.39 -13.33
N GLY A 91 3.35 -4.89 -13.09
CA GLY A 91 4.58 -4.13 -13.31
C GLY A 91 5.04 -3.29 -12.12
N ALA A 92 4.65 -3.64 -10.91
CA ALA A 92 5.04 -2.89 -9.72
C ALA A 92 6.55 -2.95 -9.45
N PRO A 93 7.19 -1.84 -9.13
CA PRO A 93 8.61 -1.81 -8.73
C PRO A 93 8.74 -2.05 -7.21
N PHE A 94 9.20 -3.22 -6.88
CA PHE A 94 9.44 -3.58 -5.48
C PHE A 94 10.84 -3.21 -5.02
#